data_5479cdd68637c5c4ea28e302981a8ec5
#
_entry.id   5479cdd68637c5c4ea28e302981a8ec5
#
_cell.length_a   1.000
_cell.length_b   1.000
_cell.length_c   1.000
_cell.angle_alpha   90.00
_cell.angle_beta   90.00
_cell.angle_gamma   90.00
#
_symmetry.space_group_name_H-M   'P 1'
#
loop_
_entity.id
_entity.type
_entity.pdbx_description
1 polymer ?
#
loop_
_entity_poly.entity_id
_entity_poly.type
_entity_poly.pdbx_seq_one_letter_code
_entity_poly.pdbx_strand_id
1 'polypeptide(L)'
;MKDIDGENATPEVALVLAAGTGSRLHPEANIPKPLTKALGLSLAERVVCTLRAADIRRFLVVLGHEAETIKAHFSDIARRRGVKVEFVEAEGWERGNGASALAAKGRTGDAPFFLVMTDHLFNPRLARTLAASPPAPGGMCLAVDRDKDGVFDLDDVTRVKIDGGRIKEIGKNLDVWDAGDTGVMLCTPGLFEGLERAAARNKHGLSDGLRELAGEGRARTVDVTGMPWLDVDTPEALSEAERRLMREESGKTRDGPVSRHLNRPLSRWLSRYLVRTSVTPNQISLASWMLSCFAAVLMASSGYPALAAGGALAQLASIIDGCDGEIARLKHSQSEFGGWFDAVLDRYADAVLLFGLMWHEFATTGASLSILLGFAAIVGSFLNSYTADKYDGLMAQRLQGASYFRLGRDVRVFVIFLGAISNQVLFTLGLIALVMNSEVVRRIIVCARAETK
;
A
#
# COMPACT_ATOMS: atom_id res chain seq x y z
N MET A 1 42.88 6.03 -18.34
CA MET A 1 41.64 5.67 -19.05
C MET A 1 40.55 6.08 -18.07
N LYS A 2 39.99 7.26 -18.25
CA LYS A 2 38.95 7.82 -17.32
C LYS A 2 37.65 7.13 -17.60
N ASP A 3 37.09 6.53 -16.56
CA ASP A 3 35.74 5.96 -16.55
C ASP A 3 34.72 7.03 -16.92
N ILE A 4 34.04 6.80 -18.03
CA ILE A 4 32.87 7.55 -18.45
C ILE A 4 31.65 6.73 -17.96
N ASP A 5 31.51 6.60 -16.66
CA ASP A 5 30.23 6.23 -16.07
C ASP A 5 29.41 7.52 -15.96
N GLY A 6 28.57 7.73 -16.96
CA GLY A 6 27.50 8.71 -16.85
C GLY A 6 26.57 8.26 -15.73
N GLU A 7 26.74 8.80 -14.53
CA GLU A 7 25.80 8.67 -13.43
C GLU A 7 24.42 9.10 -13.95
N ASN A 8 23.54 8.14 -14.20
CA ASN A 8 22.14 8.39 -14.42
C ASN A 8 21.60 9.07 -13.14
N ALA A 9 21.50 10.38 -13.17
CA ALA A 9 21.03 11.17 -12.05
C ALA A 9 19.63 10.67 -11.64
N THR A 10 19.55 10.06 -10.47
CA THR A 10 18.29 9.61 -9.90
C THR A 10 17.38 10.82 -9.66
N PRO A 11 16.10 10.78 -10.06
CA PRO A 11 15.21 11.91 -9.83
C PRO A 11 15.02 12.14 -8.33
N GLU A 12 15.28 13.36 -7.87
CA GLU A 12 15.16 13.74 -6.45
C GLU A 12 13.92 14.60 -6.19
N VAL A 13 13.34 15.19 -7.23
CA VAL A 13 12.27 16.18 -7.15
C VAL A 13 11.04 15.67 -7.85
N ALA A 14 9.87 15.94 -7.27
CA ALA A 14 8.59 15.82 -7.94
C ALA A 14 7.92 17.19 -8.05
N LEU A 15 7.57 17.57 -9.25
CA LEU A 15 6.70 18.70 -9.56
C LEU A 15 5.26 18.21 -9.51
N VAL A 16 4.48 18.75 -8.58
CA VAL A 16 3.09 18.35 -8.33
C VAL A 16 2.17 19.49 -8.74
N LEU A 17 1.32 19.28 -9.73
CA LEU A 17 0.34 20.28 -10.15
C LEU A 17 -0.91 20.19 -9.26
N ALA A 18 -1.19 21.28 -8.55
CA ALA A 18 -2.32 21.41 -7.62
C ALA A 18 -3.12 22.70 -7.85
N ALA A 19 -3.03 23.29 -9.04
CA ALA A 19 -3.57 24.62 -9.34
C ALA A 19 -5.02 24.61 -9.84
N GLY A 20 -5.57 23.47 -10.24
CA GLY A 20 -6.90 23.35 -10.84
C GLY A 20 -8.06 23.42 -9.85
N THR A 21 -9.26 23.81 -10.33
CA THR A 21 -10.49 23.90 -9.52
C THR A 21 -11.04 22.56 -9.07
N GLY A 22 -10.89 21.50 -9.89
CA GLY A 22 -11.43 20.17 -9.60
C GLY A 22 -12.97 20.10 -9.52
N SER A 23 -13.67 21.00 -10.20
CA SER A 23 -15.13 21.21 -10.11
C SER A 23 -15.98 19.98 -10.47
N ARG A 24 -15.45 19.04 -11.26
CA ARG A 24 -16.16 17.81 -11.67
C ARG A 24 -16.32 16.81 -10.50
N LEU A 25 -15.38 16.80 -9.55
CA LEU A 25 -15.39 15.85 -8.43
C LEU A 25 -16.39 16.26 -7.34
N HIS A 26 -16.53 17.55 -7.09
CA HIS A 26 -17.42 18.10 -6.07
C HIS A 26 -18.25 19.27 -6.63
N PRO A 27 -19.29 19.00 -7.45
CA PRO A 27 -20.09 20.08 -8.07
C PRO A 27 -20.79 21.00 -7.07
N GLU A 28 -21.18 20.45 -5.90
CA GLU A 28 -21.94 21.14 -4.87
C GLU A 28 -21.12 21.56 -3.64
N ALA A 29 -19.92 21.00 -3.46
CA ALA A 29 -19.08 21.24 -2.29
C ALA A 29 -17.81 22.02 -2.70
N ASN A 30 -17.54 23.10 -1.97
CA ASN A 30 -16.34 23.93 -2.21
C ASN A 30 -15.08 23.29 -1.56
N ILE A 31 -14.83 22.01 -1.85
CA ILE A 31 -13.65 21.28 -1.36
C ILE A 31 -12.65 21.20 -2.49
N PRO A 32 -11.44 21.78 -2.36
CA PRO A 32 -10.39 21.65 -3.35
C PRO A 32 -10.07 20.17 -3.62
N LYS A 33 -9.97 19.78 -4.88
CA LYS A 33 -9.73 18.41 -5.33
C LYS A 33 -8.54 17.73 -4.60
N PRO A 34 -7.39 18.41 -4.38
CA PRO A 34 -6.26 17.81 -3.65
C PRO A 34 -6.59 17.36 -2.21
N LEU A 35 -7.60 17.97 -1.58
CA LEU A 35 -8.03 17.68 -0.21
C LEU A 35 -9.06 16.54 -0.14
N THR A 36 -9.65 16.14 -1.26
CA THR A 36 -10.60 15.02 -1.32
C THR A 36 -9.99 13.75 -0.76
N LYS A 37 -10.71 13.09 0.13
CA LYS A 37 -10.22 11.88 0.79
C LYS A 37 -10.67 10.61 0.05
N ALA A 38 -9.71 9.75 -0.23
CA ALA A 38 -9.92 8.36 -0.63
C ALA A 38 -9.39 7.46 0.50
N LEU A 39 -10.25 6.67 1.16
CA LEU A 39 -9.88 5.79 2.28
C LEU A 39 -8.99 6.49 3.32
N GLY A 40 -9.46 7.62 3.86
CA GLY A 40 -8.85 8.32 4.98
C GLY A 40 -7.67 9.24 4.68
N LEU A 41 -7.03 9.14 3.52
CA LEU A 41 -5.98 10.06 3.07
C LEU A 41 -6.48 10.94 1.92
N SER A 42 -6.01 12.19 1.88
CA SER A 42 -6.29 13.07 0.73
C SER A 42 -5.58 12.58 -0.53
N LEU A 43 -6.10 12.94 -1.71
CA LEU A 43 -5.45 12.64 -2.99
C LEU A 43 -4.02 13.17 -3.02
N ALA A 44 -3.81 14.42 -2.59
CA ALA A 44 -2.48 15.02 -2.45
C ALA A 44 -1.56 14.18 -1.56
N GLU A 45 -2.04 13.72 -0.41
CA GLU A 45 -1.24 12.92 0.51
C GLU A 45 -0.91 11.54 -0.07
N ARG A 46 -1.82 10.93 -0.83
CA ARG A 46 -1.56 9.67 -1.53
C ARG A 46 -0.46 9.81 -2.56
N VAL A 47 -0.50 10.83 -3.40
CA VAL A 47 0.56 11.11 -4.39
C VAL A 47 1.91 11.30 -3.70
N VAL A 48 1.98 12.10 -2.63
CA VAL A 48 3.22 12.29 -1.85
C VAL A 48 3.70 10.97 -1.27
N CYS A 49 2.83 10.15 -0.67
CA CYS A 49 3.19 8.86 -0.10
C CYS A 49 3.69 7.87 -1.16
N THR A 50 3.05 7.84 -2.33
CA THR A 50 3.43 6.97 -3.45
C THR A 50 4.82 7.32 -3.98
N LEU A 51 5.10 8.59 -4.22
CA LEU A 51 6.41 9.05 -4.69
C LEU A 51 7.48 8.91 -3.61
N ARG A 52 7.13 9.16 -2.34
CA ARG A 52 8.05 8.88 -1.21
C ARG A 52 8.43 7.40 -1.14
N ALA A 53 7.52 6.49 -1.45
CA ALA A 53 7.81 5.06 -1.54
C ALA A 53 8.69 4.70 -2.75
N ALA A 54 8.83 5.60 -3.72
CA ALA A 54 9.79 5.56 -4.82
C ALA A 54 11.03 6.45 -4.56
N ASP A 55 11.31 6.74 -3.29
CA ASP A 55 12.48 7.47 -2.76
C ASP A 55 12.53 8.97 -3.06
N ILE A 56 11.45 9.58 -3.54
CA ILE A 56 11.36 11.02 -3.70
C ILE A 56 11.10 11.70 -2.35
N ARG A 57 11.90 12.71 -2.02
CA ARG A 57 11.83 13.43 -0.74
C ARG A 57 11.58 14.93 -0.87
N ARG A 58 11.70 15.48 -2.07
CA ARG A 58 11.52 16.89 -2.36
C ARG A 58 10.38 17.09 -3.33
N PHE A 59 9.43 17.93 -2.97
CA PHE A 59 8.21 18.20 -3.73
C PHE A 59 8.12 19.69 -4.03
N LEU A 60 7.93 20.03 -5.29
CA LEU A 60 7.63 21.39 -5.75
C LEU A 60 6.15 21.43 -6.14
N VAL A 61 5.34 22.09 -5.34
CA VAL A 61 3.88 22.11 -5.52
C VAL A 61 3.47 23.41 -6.19
N VAL A 62 2.79 23.29 -7.33
CA VAL A 62 2.26 24.44 -8.07
C VAL A 62 0.84 24.71 -7.60
N LEU A 63 0.63 25.92 -7.10
CA LEU A 63 -0.62 26.44 -6.54
C LEU A 63 -1.33 27.35 -7.52
N GLY A 64 -2.66 27.42 -7.42
CA GLY A 64 -3.51 28.31 -8.19
C GLY A 64 -4.83 28.54 -7.45
N HIS A 65 -5.89 27.82 -7.81
CA HIS A 65 -7.16 27.88 -7.09
C HIS A 65 -6.99 27.48 -5.62
N GLU A 66 -7.58 28.25 -4.69
CA GLU A 66 -7.52 27.98 -3.24
C GLU A 66 -6.08 27.78 -2.70
N ALA A 67 -5.13 28.57 -3.22
CA ALA A 67 -3.70 28.42 -2.97
C ALA A 67 -3.34 28.29 -1.49
N GLU A 68 -3.88 29.16 -0.62
CA GLU A 68 -3.57 29.15 0.81
C GLU A 68 -4.08 27.88 1.52
N THR A 69 -5.27 27.42 1.16
CA THR A 69 -5.86 26.18 1.71
C THR A 69 -5.01 24.94 1.33
N ILE A 70 -4.62 24.87 0.04
CA ILE A 70 -3.79 23.77 -0.48
C ILE A 70 -2.39 23.83 0.11
N LYS A 71 -1.78 25.01 0.24
CA LYS A 71 -0.47 25.24 0.84
C LYS A 71 -0.43 24.80 2.31
N ALA A 72 -1.44 25.18 3.10
CA ALA A 72 -1.57 24.74 4.48
C ALA A 72 -1.66 23.19 4.58
N HIS A 73 -2.44 22.56 3.70
CA HIS A 73 -2.60 21.12 3.64
C HIS A 73 -1.28 20.40 3.29
N PHE A 74 -0.58 20.83 2.25
CA PHE A 74 0.74 20.25 1.89
C PHE A 74 1.80 20.49 2.96
N SER A 75 1.77 21.62 3.67
CA SER A 75 2.66 21.89 4.80
C SER A 75 2.43 20.91 5.95
N ASP A 76 1.18 20.54 6.23
CA ASP A 76 0.85 19.51 7.20
C ASP A 76 1.30 18.10 6.74
N ILE A 77 1.09 17.76 5.47
CA ILE A 77 1.61 16.52 4.86
C ILE A 77 3.14 16.47 5.00
N ALA A 78 3.85 17.55 4.68
CA ALA A 78 5.30 17.65 4.76
C ALA A 78 5.81 17.28 6.17
N ARG A 79 5.20 17.88 7.19
CA ARG A 79 5.52 17.62 8.60
C ARG A 79 5.26 16.17 9.00
N ARG A 80 4.07 15.63 8.66
CA ARG A 80 3.68 14.26 9.03
C ARG A 80 4.47 13.18 8.28
N ARG A 81 4.84 13.44 7.02
CA ARG A 81 5.49 12.45 6.15
C ARG A 81 7.01 12.59 6.07
N GLY A 82 7.58 13.63 6.68
CA GLY A 82 9.03 13.87 6.71
C GLY A 82 9.60 14.14 5.31
N VAL A 83 8.92 14.99 4.52
CA VAL A 83 9.33 15.38 3.18
C VAL A 83 9.52 16.90 3.11
N LYS A 84 10.31 17.38 2.14
CA LYS A 84 10.45 18.82 1.85
C LYS A 84 9.43 19.23 0.81
N VAL A 85 8.67 20.29 1.08
CA VAL A 85 7.72 20.87 0.14
C VAL A 85 8.05 22.34 -0.08
N GLU A 86 8.18 22.73 -1.33
CA GLU A 86 8.33 24.09 -1.79
C GLU A 86 7.10 24.46 -2.63
N PHE A 87 6.72 25.73 -2.64
CA PHE A 87 5.53 26.20 -3.33
C PHE A 87 5.89 27.17 -4.43
N VAL A 88 5.11 27.09 -5.51
CA VAL A 88 5.14 28.03 -6.64
C VAL A 88 3.71 28.43 -6.95
N GLU A 89 3.43 29.72 -6.96
CA GLU A 89 2.15 30.24 -7.39
C GLU A 89 2.16 30.42 -8.90
N ALA A 90 1.15 29.86 -9.58
CA ALA A 90 1.01 29.94 -11.03
C ALA A 90 0.06 31.08 -11.39
N GLU A 91 0.60 32.19 -11.84
CA GLU A 91 -0.20 33.24 -12.49
C GLU A 91 -0.78 32.71 -13.80
N GLY A 92 -2.11 32.89 -14.00
CA GLY A 92 -2.80 32.41 -15.20
C GLY A 92 -2.98 30.91 -15.28
N TRP A 93 -3.08 30.23 -14.14
CA TRP A 93 -3.38 28.79 -14.02
C TRP A 93 -4.70 28.40 -14.73
N GLU A 94 -5.64 29.33 -14.85
CA GLU A 94 -6.92 29.13 -15.54
C GLU A 94 -6.76 28.82 -17.04
N ARG A 95 -5.61 29.17 -17.62
CA ARG A 95 -5.32 28.92 -19.05
C ARG A 95 -5.08 27.42 -19.30
N GLY A 96 -4.63 26.66 -18.30
CA GLY A 96 -4.42 25.23 -18.40
C GLY A 96 -3.25 24.71 -17.58
N ASN A 97 -3.16 23.39 -17.49
CA ASN A 97 -2.14 22.69 -16.68
C ASN A 97 -0.70 22.88 -17.20
N GLY A 98 -0.51 23.15 -18.49
CA GLY A 98 0.80 23.52 -19.05
C GLY A 98 1.27 24.90 -18.59
N ALA A 99 0.36 25.88 -18.47
CA ALA A 99 0.68 27.18 -17.90
C ALA A 99 1.07 27.06 -16.43
N SER A 100 0.36 26.22 -15.67
CA SER A 100 0.70 25.90 -14.28
C SER A 100 2.09 25.26 -14.17
N ALA A 101 2.40 24.28 -15.00
CA ALA A 101 3.71 23.63 -15.02
C ALA A 101 4.84 24.62 -15.33
N LEU A 102 4.61 25.53 -16.28
CA LEU A 102 5.59 26.53 -16.72
C LEU A 102 6.01 27.49 -15.60
N ALA A 103 5.14 27.77 -14.63
CA ALA A 103 5.46 28.59 -13.46
C ALA A 103 6.61 28.01 -12.62
N ALA A 104 6.87 26.70 -12.72
CA ALA A 104 7.96 26.04 -12.02
C ALA A 104 9.32 26.08 -12.75
N LYS A 105 9.40 26.74 -13.91
CA LYS A 105 10.65 26.88 -14.68
C LYS A 105 11.77 27.46 -13.81
N GLY A 106 12.95 26.81 -13.86
CA GLY A 106 14.11 27.20 -13.07
C GLY A 106 14.08 26.81 -11.59
N ARG A 107 13.00 26.11 -11.13
CA ARG A 107 12.88 25.69 -9.72
C ARG A 107 13.13 24.18 -9.53
N THR A 108 13.07 23.39 -10.60
CA THR A 108 13.26 21.92 -10.56
C THR A 108 14.73 21.50 -10.49
N GLY A 109 15.67 22.39 -10.79
CA GLY A 109 17.09 22.05 -10.98
C GLY A 109 17.34 21.47 -12.37
N ASP A 110 18.57 20.97 -12.60
CA ASP A 110 19.01 20.44 -13.91
C ASP A 110 18.81 18.93 -14.05
N ALA A 111 18.63 18.22 -12.93
CA ALA A 111 18.37 16.79 -12.92
C ALA A 111 16.95 16.45 -13.40
N PRO A 112 16.71 15.22 -13.87
CA PRO A 112 15.36 14.76 -14.16
C PRO A 112 14.44 14.85 -12.94
N PHE A 113 13.18 15.21 -13.16
CA PHE A 113 12.17 15.33 -12.11
C PHE A 113 10.85 14.67 -12.54
N PHE A 114 10.13 14.13 -11.56
CA PHE A 114 8.76 13.67 -11.81
C PHE A 114 7.83 14.87 -11.99
N LEU A 115 6.90 14.72 -12.95
CA LEU A 115 5.75 15.61 -13.08
C LEU A 115 4.50 14.77 -12.92
N VAL A 116 3.65 15.15 -11.95
CA VAL A 116 2.39 14.47 -11.63
C VAL A 116 1.32 15.49 -11.26
N MET A 117 0.06 15.07 -11.32
CA MET A 117 -1.07 15.83 -10.80
C MET A 117 -1.59 15.19 -9.51
N THR A 118 -2.30 15.98 -8.68
CA THR A 118 -2.79 15.52 -7.37
C THR A 118 -3.93 14.50 -7.44
N ASP A 119 -4.57 14.37 -8.57
CA ASP A 119 -5.69 13.49 -8.86
C ASP A 119 -5.29 12.12 -9.42
N HIS A 120 -4.05 11.96 -9.85
CA HIS A 120 -3.54 10.71 -10.39
C HIS A 120 -3.06 9.79 -9.27
N LEU A 121 -3.81 8.72 -9.02
CA LEU A 121 -3.41 7.64 -8.13
C LEU A 121 -2.69 6.56 -8.92
N PHE A 122 -1.53 6.15 -8.46
CA PHE A 122 -0.71 5.13 -9.12
C PHE A 122 0.11 4.32 -8.12
N ASN A 123 0.54 3.14 -8.56
CA ASN A 123 1.37 2.27 -7.73
C ASN A 123 2.83 2.76 -7.69
N PRO A 124 3.53 2.71 -6.54
CA PRO A 124 4.96 3.08 -6.45
C PRO A 124 5.87 2.34 -7.43
N ARG A 125 5.49 1.14 -7.89
CA ARG A 125 6.25 0.41 -8.93
C ARG A 125 6.29 1.17 -10.24
N LEU A 126 5.19 1.85 -10.61
CA LEU A 126 5.12 2.67 -11.82
C LEU A 126 6.19 3.77 -11.78
N ALA A 127 6.27 4.51 -10.68
CA ALA A 127 7.28 5.55 -10.50
C ALA A 127 8.71 4.99 -10.56
N ARG A 128 8.97 3.83 -9.93
CA ARG A 128 10.29 3.17 -9.99
C ARG A 128 10.65 2.69 -11.39
N THR A 129 9.68 2.13 -12.14
CA THR A 129 9.89 1.71 -13.53
C THR A 129 10.26 2.89 -14.42
N LEU A 130 9.57 4.02 -14.23
CA LEU A 130 9.84 5.24 -14.96
C LEU A 130 11.21 5.82 -14.59
N ALA A 131 11.58 5.84 -13.29
CA ALA A 131 12.90 6.27 -12.81
C ALA A 131 14.05 5.43 -13.38
N ALA A 132 13.83 4.13 -13.58
CA ALA A 132 14.80 3.23 -14.20
C ALA A 132 15.00 3.45 -15.72
N SER A 133 14.18 4.30 -16.33
CA SER A 133 14.22 4.62 -17.77
C SER A 133 14.38 6.13 -17.98
N PRO A 134 15.51 6.73 -17.58
CA PRO A 134 15.70 8.19 -17.62
C PRO A 134 15.60 8.73 -19.03
N PRO A 135 15.03 9.93 -19.20
CA PRO A 135 14.94 10.59 -20.49
C PRO A 135 16.32 11.01 -21.00
N ALA A 136 16.47 11.10 -22.32
CA ALA A 136 17.63 11.75 -22.91
C ALA A 136 17.72 13.23 -22.48
N PRO A 137 18.90 13.85 -22.50
CA PRO A 137 19.06 15.27 -22.20
C PRO A 137 18.08 16.14 -23.00
N GLY A 138 17.38 17.03 -22.30
CA GLY A 138 16.37 17.89 -22.90
C GLY A 138 15.04 17.20 -23.21
N GLY A 139 14.90 15.88 -22.97
CA GLY A 139 13.71 15.11 -23.28
C GLY A 139 12.82 14.81 -22.06
N MET A 140 11.82 13.96 -22.31
CA MET A 140 10.93 13.43 -21.28
C MET A 140 10.50 12.00 -21.59
N CYS A 141 10.07 11.28 -20.56
CA CYS A 141 9.43 9.97 -20.64
C CYS A 141 8.03 10.04 -20.04
N LEU A 142 7.04 9.52 -20.78
CA LEU A 142 5.66 9.38 -20.34
C LEU A 142 5.39 7.92 -19.98
N ALA A 143 4.87 7.65 -18.81
CA ALA A 143 4.33 6.33 -18.47
C ALA A 143 3.02 6.10 -19.21
N VAL A 144 2.90 5.00 -19.96
CA VAL A 144 1.74 4.69 -20.78
C VAL A 144 1.21 3.28 -20.50
N ASP A 145 -0.09 3.13 -20.59
CA ASP A 145 -0.78 1.85 -20.44
C ASP A 145 -1.41 1.42 -21.78
N ARG A 146 -1.04 0.22 -22.26
CA ARG A 146 -1.55 -0.33 -23.51
C ARG A 146 -2.84 -1.13 -23.35
N ASP A 147 -3.23 -1.44 -22.11
CA ASP A 147 -4.48 -2.13 -21.81
C ASP A 147 -5.67 -1.16 -21.87
N LYS A 148 -6.20 -0.99 -23.07
CA LYS A 148 -7.32 -0.09 -23.34
C LYS A 148 -8.60 -0.50 -22.62
N ASP A 149 -8.79 -1.80 -22.42
CA ASP A 149 -9.99 -2.36 -21.77
C ASP A 149 -9.92 -2.16 -20.23
N GLY A 150 -8.72 -2.00 -19.67
CA GLY A 150 -8.49 -1.75 -18.25
C GLY A 150 -8.63 -0.29 -17.82
N VAL A 151 -8.69 0.66 -18.78
CA VAL A 151 -8.85 2.09 -18.50
C VAL A 151 -10.26 2.36 -18.01
N PHE A 152 -10.40 2.98 -16.84
CA PHE A 152 -11.71 3.23 -16.21
C PHE A 152 -12.57 4.24 -16.97
N ASP A 153 -11.98 5.32 -17.43
CA ASP A 153 -12.67 6.39 -18.20
C ASP A 153 -12.00 6.55 -19.55
N LEU A 154 -12.44 5.74 -20.51
CA LEU A 154 -11.87 5.71 -21.86
C LEU A 154 -12.15 6.98 -22.65
N ASP A 155 -13.22 7.70 -22.31
CA ASP A 155 -13.63 8.92 -23.02
C ASP A 155 -12.81 10.15 -22.57
N ASP A 156 -12.35 10.16 -21.31
CA ASP A 156 -11.54 11.28 -20.77
C ASP A 156 -10.02 11.03 -20.87
N VAL A 157 -9.57 9.79 -21.13
CA VAL A 157 -8.14 9.46 -21.19
C VAL A 157 -7.44 10.21 -22.32
N THR A 158 -6.27 10.76 -22.01
CA THR A 158 -5.38 11.31 -23.06
C THR A 158 -4.75 10.14 -23.82
N ARG A 159 -5.00 10.08 -25.13
CA ARG A 159 -4.58 9.00 -26.03
C ARG A 159 -3.20 9.27 -26.59
N VAL A 160 -2.40 8.22 -26.72
CA VAL A 160 -1.02 8.31 -27.19
C VAL A 160 -0.82 7.37 -28.38
N LYS A 161 -0.30 7.91 -29.49
CA LYS A 161 0.18 7.13 -30.63
C LYS A 161 1.69 7.01 -30.56
N ILE A 162 2.19 5.77 -30.67
CA ILE A 162 3.59 5.44 -30.39
C ILE A 162 4.25 4.92 -31.67
N ASP A 163 5.47 5.40 -31.92
CA ASP A 163 6.34 4.88 -32.99
C ASP A 163 7.75 4.66 -32.45
N GLY A 164 8.24 3.42 -32.49
CA GLY A 164 9.58 3.06 -32.00
C GLY A 164 9.85 3.47 -30.55
N GLY A 165 8.81 3.44 -29.65
CA GLY A 165 8.93 3.85 -28.25
C GLY A 165 8.96 5.38 -28.05
N ARG A 166 8.68 6.16 -29.09
CA ARG A 166 8.53 7.62 -29.03
C ARG A 166 7.08 8.01 -29.20
N ILE A 167 6.69 9.14 -28.61
CA ILE A 167 5.37 9.73 -28.83
C ILE A 167 5.35 10.30 -30.23
N LYS A 168 4.42 9.83 -31.08
CA LYS A 168 4.17 10.39 -32.41
C LYS A 168 3.08 11.45 -32.34
N GLU A 169 1.99 11.12 -31.65
CA GLU A 169 0.85 12.01 -31.42
C GLU A 169 0.31 11.80 -30.01
N ILE A 170 -0.19 12.87 -29.37
CA ILE A 170 -0.82 12.84 -28.07
C ILE A 170 -2.01 13.80 -28.02
N GLY A 171 -3.15 13.33 -27.50
CA GLY A 171 -4.35 14.13 -27.34
C GLY A 171 -5.59 13.31 -27.07
N LYS A 172 -6.68 13.96 -26.63
CA LYS A 172 -7.95 13.27 -26.29
C LYS A 172 -8.68 12.76 -27.54
N ASN A 173 -8.56 13.42 -28.68
CA ASN A 173 -9.35 13.17 -29.89
C ASN A 173 -8.55 12.41 -30.97
N LEU A 174 -7.75 11.42 -30.58
CA LEU A 174 -7.06 10.57 -31.56
C LEU A 174 -7.94 9.37 -31.90
N ASP A 175 -8.27 9.18 -33.18
CA ASP A 175 -9.04 8.02 -33.64
C ASP A 175 -8.21 6.73 -33.56
N VAL A 176 -6.92 6.82 -33.88
CA VAL A 176 -5.98 5.69 -33.83
C VAL A 176 -4.90 5.99 -32.79
N TRP A 177 -4.82 5.16 -31.77
CA TRP A 177 -3.90 5.29 -30.66
C TRP A 177 -3.44 3.93 -30.13
N ASP A 178 -2.32 3.89 -29.42
CA ASP A 178 -1.67 2.65 -28.97
C ASP A 178 -1.74 2.47 -27.46
N ALA A 179 -1.77 3.56 -26.69
CA ALA A 179 -1.78 3.51 -25.22
C ALA A 179 -2.45 4.75 -24.60
N GLY A 180 -2.93 4.63 -23.37
CA GLY A 180 -3.40 5.73 -22.53
C GLY A 180 -2.26 6.39 -21.76
N ASP A 181 -2.33 7.71 -21.60
CA ASP A 181 -1.48 8.50 -20.72
C ASP A 181 -1.88 8.26 -19.26
N THR A 182 -0.94 7.85 -18.41
CA THR A 182 -1.18 7.61 -16.98
C THR A 182 -1.08 8.87 -16.12
N GLY A 183 -0.71 10.02 -16.70
CA GLY A 183 -0.48 11.27 -15.99
C GLY A 183 0.82 11.33 -15.20
N VAL A 184 1.69 10.31 -15.30
CA VAL A 184 2.99 10.26 -14.62
C VAL A 184 4.12 10.38 -15.62
N MET A 185 4.96 11.40 -15.43
CA MET A 185 6.03 11.74 -16.36
C MET A 185 7.36 11.89 -15.63
N LEU A 186 8.44 11.55 -16.29
CA LEU A 186 9.81 11.88 -15.88
C LEU A 186 10.39 12.85 -16.91
N CYS A 187 10.64 14.08 -16.49
CA CYS A 187 10.99 15.20 -17.36
C CYS A 187 12.38 15.73 -17.04
N THR A 188 13.04 16.28 -18.05
CA THR A 188 14.15 17.20 -17.85
C THR A 188 13.66 18.64 -17.96
N PRO A 189 14.48 19.66 -17.64
CA PRO A 189 14.13 21.08 -17.89
C PRO A 189 13.72 21.41 -19.32
N GLY A 190 14.05 20.57 -20.30
CA GLY A 190 13.57 20.67 -21.67
C GLY A 190 12.05 20.65 -21.84
N LEU A 191 11.31 20.14 -20.84
CA LEU A 191 9.85 20.24 -20.81
C LEU A 191 9.40 21.69 -20.92
N PHE A 192 10.06 22.60 -20.21
CA PHE A 192 9.68 24.02 -20.18
C PHE A 192 9.86 24.69 -21.54
N GLU A 193 10.86 24.27 -22.35
CA GLU A 193 11.04 24.74 -23.72
C GLU A 193 9.85 24.36 -24.60
N GLY A 194 9.36 23.13 -24.48
CA GLY A 194 8.16 22.66 -25.20
C GLY A 194 6.91 23.44 -24.79
N LEU A 195 6.74 23.70 -23.49
CA LEU A 195 5.62 24.49 -22.96
C LEU A 195 5.67 25.97 -23.44
N GLU A 196 6.85 26.59 -23.48
CA GLU A 196 7.02 27.96 -23.98
C GLU A 196 6.66 28.06 -25.46
N ARG A 197 7.10 27.10 -26.28
CA ARG A 197 6.75 27.07 -27.72
C ARG A 197 5.25 26.89 -27.94
N ALA A 198 4.61 26.01 -27.13
CA ALA A 198 3.16 25.87 -27.19
C ALA A 198 2.44 27.15 -26.75
N ALA A 199 2.89 27.77 -25.66
CA ALA A 199 2.33 29.05 -25.17
C ALA A 199 2.46 30.20 -26.19
N ALA A 200 3.57 30.28 -26.92
CA ALA A 200 3.76 31.24 -28.00
C ALA A 200 2.72 31.07 -29.12
N ARG A 201 2.09 29.89 -29.25
CA ARG A 201 0.98 29.60 -30.16
C ARG A 201 -0.38 29.64 -29.48
N ASN A 202 -0.46 30.27 -28.29
CA ASN A 202 -1.67 30.38 -27.49
C ASN A 202 -2.25 28.98 -27.06
N LYS A 203 -1.39 27.99 -26.91
CA LYS A 203 -1.72 26.64 -26.43
C LYS A 203 -1.11 26.42 -25.04
N HIS A 204 -1.95 26.13 -24.03
CA HIS A 204 -1.55 26.17 -22.65
C HIS A 204 -1.77 24.83 -21.91
N GLY A 205 -2.16 23.79 -22.64
CA GLY A 205 -2.26 22.42 -22.09
C GLY A 205 -0.90 21.76 -21.95
N LEU A 206 -0.75 20.87 -20.98
CA LEU A 206 0.47 20.08 -20.81
C LEU A 206 0.74 19.22 -22.07
N SER A 207 -0.29 18.59 -22.61
CA SER A 207 -0.21 17.81 -23.86
C SER A 207 0.23 18.66 -25.07
N ASP A 208 0.03 19.98 -25.03
CA ASP A 208 0.50 20.86 -26.11
C ASP A 208 2.03 20.98 -26.08
N GLY A 209 2.62 21.18 -24.91
CA GLY A 209 4.08 21.18 -24.74
C GLY A 209 4.72 19.83 -25.07
N LEU A 210 4.05 18.73 -24.73
CA LEU A 210 4.48 17.38 -25.06
C LEU A 210 4.49 17.14 -26.58
N ARG A 211 3.51 17.70 -27.33
CA ARG A 211 3.50 17.62 -28.81
C ARG A 211 4.69 18.34 -29.42
N GLU A 212 5.11 19.48 -28.87
CA GLU A 212 6.31 20.18 -29.33
C GLU A 212 7.56 19.32 -29.18
N LEU A 213 7.72 18.67 -28.00
CA LEU A 213 8.84 17.77 -27.77
C LEU A 213 8.75 16.49 -28.62
N ALA A 214 7.54 15.96 -28.84
CA ALA A 214 7.32 14.80 -29.69
C ALA A 214 7.71 15.08 -31.14
N GLY A 215 7.38 16.25 -31.67
CA GLY A 215 7.78 16.71 -33.01
C GLY A 215 9.30 16.77 -33.21
N GLU A 216 10.06 16.96 -32.10
CA GLU A 216 11.54 16.96 -32.09
C GLU A 216 12.12 15.58 -31.76
N GLY A 217 11.29 14.55 -31.55
CA GLY A 217 11.73 13.20 -31.14
C GLY A 217 12.26 13.12 -29.70
N ARG A 218 12.00 14.12 -28.87
CA ARG A 218 12.45 14.27 -27.46
C ARG A 218 11.47 13.69 -26.43
N ALA A 219 10.29 13.23 -26.86
CA ALA A 219 9.28 12.61 -26.01
C ALA A 219 9.25 11.08 -26.21
N ARG A 220 9.55 10.30 -25.17
CA ARG A 220 9.55 8.85 -25.20
C ARG A 220 8.43 8.30 -24.33
N THR A 221 8.08 7.02 -24.52
CA THR A 221 7.13 6.31 -23.70
C THR A 221 7.83 5.22 -22.90
N VAL A 222 7.33 4.95 -21.68
CA VAL A 222 7.68 3.79 -20.87
C VAL A 222 6.41 2.99 -20.63
N ASP A 223 6.42 1.74 -21.04
CA ASP A 223 5.27 0.84 -20.89
C ASP A 223 5.12 0.39 -19.45
N VAL A 224 3.98 0.68 -18.85
CA VAL A 224 3.61 0.32 -17.46
C VAL A 224 2.32 -0.50 -17.43
N THR A 225 1.97 -1.13 -18.53
CA THR A 225 0.76 -1.95 -18.68
C THR A 225 0.63 -2.97 -17.55
N GLY A 226 -0.56 -3.04 -16.98
CA GLY A 226 -0.85 -3.89 -15.83
C GLY A 226 -0.42 -3.35 -14.47
N MET A 227 0.18 -2.16 -14.40
CA MET A 227 0.41 -1.47 -13.14
C MET A 227 -0.82 -0.60 -12.82
N PRO A 228 -1.38 -0.69 -11.59
CA PRO A 228 -2.56 0.08 -11.23
C PRO A 228 -2.32 1.59 -11.29
N TRP A 229 -3.20 2.27 -11.98
CA TRP A 229 -3.31 3.73 -12.01
C TRP A 229 -4.76 4.16 -12.24
N LEU A 230 -5.12 5.37 -11.85
CA LEU A 230 -6.45 5.94 -12.04
C LEU A 230 -6.41 7.46 -11.88
N ASP A 231 -7.08 8.18 -12.78
CA ASP A 231 -7.42 9.59 -12.63
C ASP A 231 -8.74 9.73 -11.86
N VAL A 232 -8.75 10.55 -10.81
CA VAL A 232 -9.91 10.74 -9.92
C VAL A 232 -10.56 12.08 -10.23
N ASP A 233 -11.33 12.11 -11.29
CA ASP A 233 -12.01 13.32 -11.78
C ASP A 233 -13.49 13.40 -11.41
N THR A 234 -14.11 12.26 -11.10
CA THR A 234 -15.54 12.16 -10.80
C THR A 234 -15.79 11.38 -9.51
N PRO A 235 -17.00 11.47 -8.90
CA PRO A 235 -17.36 10.65 -7.75
C PRO A 235 -17.31 9.14 -8.04
N GLU A 236 -17.61 8.72 -9.27
CA GLU A 236 -17.53 7.35 -9.73
C GLU A 236 -16.06 6.87 -9.77
N ALA A 237 -15.16 7.72 -10.30
CA ALA A 237 -13.72 7.46 -10.31
C ALA A 237 -13.16 7.38 -8.87
N LEU A 238 -13.62 8.23 -7.94
CA LEU A 238 -13.26 8.14 -6.53
C LEU A 238 -13.70 6.81 -5.90
N SER A 239 -14.92 6.37 -6.20
CA SER A 239 -15.44 5.08 -5.72
C SER A 239 -14.66 3.89 -6.29
N GLU A 240 -14.24 3.97 -7.57
CA GLU A 240 -13.38 2.96 -8.19
C GLU A 240 -11.96 2.99 -7.60
N ALA A 241 -11.41 4.18 -7.34
CA ALA A 241 -10.13 4.33 -6.65
C ALA A 241 -10.13 3.63 -5.29
N GLU A 242 -11.15 3.86 -4.46
CA GLU A 242 -11.31 3.19 -3.17
C GLU A 242 -11.40 1.67 -3.33
N ARG A 243 -12.14 1.17 -4.33
CA ARG A 243 -12.24 -0.27 -4.62
C ARG A 243 -10.90 -0.88 -5.04
N ARG A 244 -10.14 -0.20 -5.93
CA ARG A 244 -8.81 -0.66 -6.39
C ARG A 244 -7.80 -0.68 -5.25
N LEU A 245 -7.73 0.37 -4.43
CA LEU A 245 -6.87 0.43 -3.26
C LEU A 245 -7.15 -0.72 -2.28
N MET A 246 -8.43 -1.05 -2.03
CA MET A 246 -8.81 -2.20 -1.20
C MET A 246 -8.41 -3.54 -1.83
N ARG A 247 -8.46 -3.68 -3.16
CA ARG A 247 -8.04 -4.89 -3.88
C ARG A 247 -6.53 -5.09 -3.85
N GLU A 248 -5.74 -4.04 -4.04
CA GLU A 248 -4.27 -4.11 -3.99
C GLU A 248 -3.77 -4.64 -2.65
N GLU A 249 -4.44 -4.27 -1.55
CA GLU A 249 -4.15 -4.80 -0.23
C GLU A 249 -4.47 -6.30 -0.09
N SER A 250 -5.32 -6.84 -0.99
CA SER A 250 -5.72 -8.24 -1.00
C SER A 250 -4.66 -9.20 -1.57
N GLY A 251 -3.73 -8.70 -2.36
CA GLY A 251 -2.79 -9.53 -3.15
C GLY A 251 -1.53 -9.98 -2.41
N LYS A 252 -1.34 -9.66 -1.12
CA LYS A 252 -0.13 -10.04 -0.39
C LYS A 252 -0.23 -11.46 0.18
N THR A 253 0.57 -12.33 -0.35
CA THR A 253 0.50 -13.79 -0.48
C THR A 253 0.95 -14.63 0.71
N ARG A 254 1.14 -14.07 1.91
CA ARG A 254 1.67 -14.84 3.07
C ARG A 254 0.61 -15.26 4.10
N ASP A 255 -0.66 -15.05 3.80
CA ASP A 255 -1.75 -15.39 4.70
C ASP A 255 -2.02 -16.92 4.71
N GLY A 256 -2.27 -17.46 5.91
CA GLY A 256 -2.70 -18.83 6.08
C GLY A 256 -4.11 -19.08 5.52
N PRO A 257 -4.56 -20.35 5.45
CA PRO A 257 -5.83 -20.71 4.83
C PRO A 257 -7.05 -20.11 5.54
N VAL A 258 -7.04 -20.07 6.88
CA VAL A 258 -8.14 -19.48 7.68
C VAL A 258 -8.17 -17.96 7.47
N SER A 259 -7.01 -17.32 7.51
CA SER A 259 -6.90 -15.89 7.24
C SER A 259 -7.48 -15.56 5.86
N ARG A 260 -7.07 -16.27 4.83
CA ARG A 260 -7.46 -16.01 3.44
C ARG A 260 -8.98 -16.15 3.21
N HIS A 261 -9.60 -17.21 3.75
CA HIS A 261 -10.99 -17.56 3.43
C HIS A 261 -12.02 -17.05 4.45
N LEU A 262 -11.62 -16.84 5.70
CA LEU A 262 -12.53 -16.42 6.77
C LEU A 262 -12.20 -15.01 7.29
N ASN A 263 -10.97 -14.76 7.77
CA ASN A 263 -10.67 -13.52 8.47
C ASN A 263 -10.61 -12.33 7.50
N ARG A 264 -9.94 -12.46 6.33
CA ARG A 264 -9.75 -11.36 5.39
C ARG A 264 -11.03 -10.77 4.79
N PRO A 265 -12.05 -11.55 4.40
CA PRO A 265 -13.33 -10.98 3.98
C PRO A 265 -13.97 -10.07 5.03
N LEU A 266 -13.91 -10.50 6.32
CA LEU A 266 -14.49 -9.78 7.45
C LEU A 266 -13.63 -8.58 7.87
N SER A 267 -12.31 -8.74 7.97
CA SER A 267 -11.41 -7.64 8.34
C SER A 267 -11.43 -6.53 7.29
N ARG A 268 -11.48 -6.84 5.99
CA ARG A 268 -11.61 -5.83 4.92
C ARG A 268 -12.92 -5.05 5.00
N TRP A 269 -14.01 -5.76 5.26
CA TRP A 269 -15.29 -5.08 5.48
C TRP A 269 -15.19 -4.09 6.64
N LEU A 270 -14.59 -4.49 7.76
CA LEU A 270 -14.38 -3.63 8.93
C LEU A 270 -13.37 -2.50 8.63
N SER A 271 -12.25 -2.81 8.01
CA SER A 271 -11.19 -1.86 7.64
C SER A 271 -11.69 -0.73 6.74
N ARG A 272 -12.68 -1.00 5.87
CA ARG A 272 -13.30 0.00 5.00
C ARG A 272 -13.94 1.15 5.81
N TYR A 273 -14.45 0.87 7.00
CA TYR A 273 -15.01 1.88 7.89
C TYR A 273 -13.92 2.48 8.81
N LEU A 274 -13.10 1.63 9.41
CA LEU A 274 -12.07 2.09 10.35
C LEU A 274 -11.02 3.00 9.70
N VAL A 275 -10.67 2.79 8.45
CA VAL A 275 -9.68 3.61 7.73
C VAL A 275 -10.09 5.08 7.62
N ARG A 276 -11.40 5.37 7.64
CA ARG A 276 -11.95 6.73 7.59
C ARG A 276 -11.94 7.44 8.94
N THR A 277 -11.63 6.72 10.02
CA THR A 277 -11.52 7.25 11.38
C THR A 277 -10.08 7.66 11.71
N SER A 278 -9.89 8.30 12.87
CA SER A 278 -8.57 8.65 13.40
C SER A 278 -7.83 7.47 14.07
N VAL A 279 -8.44 6.29 14.13
CA VAL A 279 -7.87 5.10 14.77
C VAL A 279 -6.55 4.72 14.08
N THR A 280 -5.54 4.47 14.91
CA THR A 280 -4.20 4.06 14.45
C THR A 280 -4.06 2.53 14.41
N PRO A 281 -3.17 1.97 13.58
CA PRO A 281 -2.91 0.53 13.55
C PRO A 281 -2.58 -0.04 14.94
N ASN A 282 -1.69 0.61 15.68
CA ASN A 282 -1.28 0.14 17.02
C ASN A 282 -2.44 0.11 18.04
N GLN A 283 -3.42 1.02 17.90
CA GLN A 283 -4.63 0.98 18.74
C GLN A 283 -5.50 -0.22 18.41
N ILE A 284 -5.53 -0.65 17.14
CA ILE A 284 -6.28 -1.84 16.72
C ILE A 284 -5.59 -3.10 17.25
N SER A 285 -4.25 -3.22 17.11
CA SER A 285 -3.48 -4.33 17.68
C SER A 285 -3.69 -4.43 19.20
N LEU A 286 -3.67 -3.30 19.92
CA LEU A 286 -3.93 -3.27 21.36
C LEU A 286 -5.37 -3.69 21.69
N ALA A 287 -6.36 -3.25 20.93
CA ALA A 287 -7.76 -3.61 21.14
C ALA A 287 -8.00 -5.10 20.87
N SER A 288 -7.41 -5.68 19.83
CA SER A 288 -7.49 -7.12 19.53
C SER A 288 -6.82 -7.95 20.64
N TRP A 289 -5.69 -7.50 21.16
CA TRP A 289 -5.02 -8.13 22.30
C TRP A 289 -5.88 -8.08 23.56
N MET A 290 -6.45 -6.92 23.92
CA MET A 290 -7.36 -6.83 25.07
C MET A 290 -8.59 -7.74 24.94
N LEU A 291 -9.14 -7.85 23.71
CA LEU A 291 -10.24 -8.76 23.43
C LEU A 291 -9.81 -10.23 23.60
N SER A 292 -8.57 -10.58 23.19
CA SER A 292 -8.00 -11.92 23.41
C SER A 292 -7.82 -12.23 24.90
N CYS A 293 -7.38 -11.26 25.71
CA CYS A 293 -7.30 -11.42 27.16
C CYS A 293 -8.68 -11.64 27.79
N PHE A 294 -9.68 -10.87 27.37
CA PHE A 294 -11.05 -11.05 27.86
C PHE A 294 -11.63 -12.42 27.42
N ALA A 295 -11.38 -12.84 26.19
CA ALA A 295 -11.73 -14.17 25.70
C ALA A 295 -11.10 -15.28 26.56
N ALA A 296 -9.82 -15.15 26.92
CA ALA A 296 -9.13 -16.10 27.78
C ALA A 296 -9.74 -16.19 29.20
N VAL A 297 -10.11 -15.04 29.77
CA VAL A 297 -10.82 -14.99 31.08
C VAL A 297 -12.16 -15.70 31.00
N LEU A 298 -12.93 -15.50 29.94
CA LEU A 298 -14.20 -16.21 29.74
C LEU A 298 -13.97 -17.72 29.58
N MET A 299 -12.99 -18.12 28.77
CA MET A 299 -12.66 -19.56 28.63
C MET A 299 -12.22 -20.18 29.94
N ALA A 300 -11.47 -19.44 30.77
CA ALA A 300 -11.04 -19.94 32.09
C ALA A 300 -12.19 -20.00 33.11
N SER A 301 -13.32 -19.35 32.88
CA SER A 301 -14.49 -19.37 33.73
C SER A 301 -15.19 -20.73 33.65
N SER A 302 -15.95 -21.09 34.72
CA SER A 302 -16.68 -22.34 34.77
C SER A 302 -17.88 -22.38 33.82
N GLY A 303 -18.05 -23.48 33.10
CA GLY A 303 -19.22 -23.78 32.27
C GLY A 303 -19.04 -23.56 30.78
N TYR A 304 -19.73 -24.46 30.05
CA TYR A 304 -19.65 -24.47 28.55
C TYR A 304 -20.06 -23.15 27.87
N PRO A 305 -21.10 -22.41 28.29
CA PRO A 305 -21.44 -21.17 27.62
C PRO A 305 -20.32 -20.12 27.66
N ALA A 306 -19.58 -20.02 28.76
CA ALA A 306 -18.46 -19.09 28.89
C ALA A 306 -17.27 -19.55 28.03
N LEU A 307 -16.99 -20.85 28.00
CA LEU A 307 -15.98 -21.45 27.12
C LEU A 307 -16.28 -21.15 25.63
N ALA A 308 -17.50 -21.43 25.18
CA ALA A 308 -17.92 -21.20 23.80
C ALA A 308 -17.89 -19.71 23.42
N ALA A 309 -18.36 -18.83 24.31
CA ALA A 309 -18.30 -17.38 24.11
C ALA A 309 -16.85 -16.87 24.02
N GLY A 310 -15.98 -17.37 24.91
CA GLY A 310 -14.54 -17.05 24.88
C GLY A 310 -13.87 -17.51 23.58
N GLY A 311 -14.18 -18.71 23.10
CA GLY A 311 -13.70 -19.17 21.79
C GLY A 311 -14.16 -18.30 20.63
N ALA A 312 -15.43 -17.91 20.60
CA ALA A 312 -15.98 -17.01 19.59
C ALA A 312 -15.32 -15.62 19.62
N LEU A 313 -15.07 -15.07 20.81
CA LEU A 313 -14.37 -13.80 20.99
C LEU A 313 -12.89 -13.89 20.57
N ALA A 314 -12.22 -15.01 20.80
CA ALA A 314 -10.85 -15.24 20.32
C ALA A 314 -10.79 -15.18 18.79
N GLN A 315 -11.75 -15.81 18.10
CA GLN A 315 -11.84 -15.73 16.63
C GLN A 315 -12.16 -14.30 16.16
N LEU A 316 -13.04 -13.59 16.83
CA LEU A 316 -13.34 -12.18 16.53
C LEU A 316 -12.11 -11.29 16.72
N ALA A 317 -11.33 -11.50 17.80
CA ALA A 317 -10.07 -10.80 18.03
C ALA A 317 -9.08 -11.02 16.87
N SER A 318 -8.96 -12.25 16.36
CA SER A 318 -8.11 -12.57 15.20
C SER A 318 -8.57 -11.90 13.91
N ILE A 319 -9.86 -11.65 13.74
CA ILE A 319 -10.41 -10.90 12.60
C ILE A 319 -10.05 -9.42 12.72
N ILE A 320 -10.26 -8.82 13.90
CA ILE A 320 -9.95 -7.41 14.19
C ILE A 320 -8.46 -7.15 14.03
N ASP A 321 -7.64 -8.05 14.49
CA ASP A 321 -6.18 -8.02 14.34
C ASP A 321 -5.75 -7.81 12.89
N GLY A 322 -6.35 -8.52 11.96
CA GLY A 322 -6.07 -8.33 10.54
C GLY A 322 -6.32 -6.92 10.00
N CYS A 323 -7.12 -6.09 10.69
CA CYS A 323 -7.42 -4.72 10.28
C CYS A 323 -6.24 -3.77 10.48
N ASP A 324 -5.37 -4.00 11.46
CA ASP A 324 -4.24 -3.11 11.77
C ASP A 324 -3.26 -3.01 10.60
N GLY A 325 -2.82 -4.15 10.07
CA GLY A 325 -1.97 -4.22 8.90
C GLY A 325 -2.63 -3.66 7.63
N GLU A 326 -3.94 -3.89 7.44
CA GLU A 326 -4.69 -3.33 6.31
C GLU A 326 -4.72 -1.79 6.40
N ILE A 327 -5.04 -1.24 7.58
CA ILE A 327 -5.09 0.20 7.81
C ILE A 327 -3.70 0.83 7.74
N ALA A 328 -2.66 0.16 8.27
CA ALA A 328 -1.28 0.61 8.18
C ALA A 328 -0.85 0.80 6.72
N ARG A 329 -1.21 -0.14 5.86
CA ARG A 329 -0.90 -0.07 4.43
C ARG A 329 -1.74 0.99 3.72
N LEU A 330 -3.06 1.02 3.91
CA LEU A 330 -3.97 1.99 3.29
C LEU A 330 -3.65 3.44 3.67
N LYS A 331 -3.16 3.67 4.90
CA LYS A 331 -2.73 5.00 5.40
C LYS A 331 -1.24 5.28 5.19
N HIS A 332 -0.48 4.40 4.53
CA HIS A 332 0.98 4.51 4.42
C HIS A 332 1.66 4.81 5.76
N SER A 333 1.20 4.17 6.83
CA SER A 333 1.68 4.33 8.22
C SER A 333 2.39 3.09 8.75
N GLN A 334 2.87 2.22 7.86
CA GLN A 334 3.69 1.08 8.23
C GLN A 334 4.98 1.53 8.90
N SER A 335 5.35 0.87 10.00
CA SER A 335 6.61 1.12 10.70
C SER A 335 7.20 -0.18 11.23
N GLU A 336 8.51 -0.24 11.39
CA GLU A 336 9.20 -1.38 12.01
C GLU A 336 8.73 -1.61 13.44
N PHE A 337 8.55 -0.52 14.20
CA PHE A 337 8.00 -0.59 15.55
C PHE A 337 6.59 -1.17 15.55
N GLY A 338 5.70 -0.76 14.63
CA GLY A 338 4.34 -1.29 14.55
C GLY A 338 4.32 -2.80 14.29
N GLY A 339 5.13 -3.28 13.36
CA GLY A 339 5.24 -4.71 13.07
C GLY A 339 5.84 -5.51 14.23
N TRP A 340 6.83 -4.96 14.94
CA TRP A 340 7.39 -5.57 16.13
C TRP A 340 6.38 -5.58 17.29
N PHE A 341 5.67 -4.48 17.52
CA PHE A 341 4.66 -4.35 18.56
C PHE A 341 3.52 -5.35 18.37
N ASP A 342 2.99 -5.44 17.16
CA ASP A 342 1.99 -6.44 16.78
C ASP A 342 2.51 -7.88 17.04
N ALA A 343 3.71 -8.19 16.58
CA ALA A 343 4.31 -9.51 16.82
C ALA A 343 4.43 -9.86 18.31
N VAL A 344 4.73 -8.89 19.18
CA VAL A 344 4.80 -9.10 20.64
C VAL A 344 3.41 -9.38 21.22
N LEU A 345 2.41 -8.53 20.89
CA LEU A 345 1.04 -8.70 21.36
C LEU A 345 0.44 -10.04 20.91
N ASP A 346 0.76 -10.49 19.71
CA ASP A 346 0.39 -11.79 19.18
C ASP A 346 0.87 -12.95 20.06
N ARG A 347 2.10 -12.87 20.56
CA ARG A 347 2.64 -13.92 21.44
C ARG A 347 1.92 -13.95 22.77
N TYR A 348 1.68 -12.77 23.36
CA TYR A 348 0.88 -12.70 24.58
C TYR A 348 -0.55 -13.21 24.39
N ALA A 349 -1.20 -12.86 23.27
CA ALA A 349 -2.54 -13.35 22.95
C ALA A 349 -2.57 -14.89 22.84
N ASP A 350 -1.64 -15.48 22.09
CA ASP A 350 -1.52 -16.94 21.99
C ASP A 350 -1.35 -17.61 23.36
N ALA A 351 -0.50 -17.04 24.22
CA ALA A 351 -0.24 -17.60 25.56
C ALA A 351 -1.48 -17.54 26.45
N VAL A 352 -2.17 -16.39 26.53
CA VAL A 352 -3.32 -16.25 27.43
C VAL A 352 -4.52 -17.07 26.95
N LEU A 353 -4.74 -17.20 25.63
CA LEU A 353 -5.81 -18.03 25.08
C LEU A 353 -5.57 -19.52 25.39
N LEU A 354 -4.36 -20.02 25.15
CA LEU A 354 -4.01 -21.39 25.46
C LEU A 354 -4.03 -21.66 26.97
N PHE A 355 -3.61 -20.68 27.78
CA PHE A 355 -3.73 -20.77 29.24
C PHE A 355 -5.20 -20.83 29.69
N GLY A 356 -6.08 -20.03 29.11
CA GLY A 356 -7.51 -20.03 29.38
C GLY A 356 -8.14 -21.41 29.14
N LEU A 357 -7.83 -22.04 28.00
CA LEU A 357 -8.27 -23.40 27.69
C LEU A 357 -7.70 -24.43 28.69
N MET A 358 -6.39 -24.35 28.95
CA MET A 358 -5.71 -25.23 29.90
C MET A 358 -6.34 -25.16 31.28
N TRP A 359 -6.59 -23.93 31.76
CA TRP A 359 -7.21 -23.70 33.05
C TRP A 359 -8.65 -24.23 33.15
N HIS A 360 -9.43 -24.02 32.09
CA HIS A 360 -10.80 -24.53 32.00
C HIS A 360 -10.82 -26.05 32.19
N GLU A 361 -10.01 -26.79 31.44
CA GLU A 361 -9.95 -28.25 31.48
C GLU A 361 -9.49 -28.73 32.85
N PHE A 362 -8.43 -28.11 33.41
CA PHE A 362 -7.94 -28.44 34.74
C PHE A 362 -8.98 -28.17 35.82
N ALA A 363 -9.65 -27.02 35.79
CA ALA A 363 -10.64 -26.65 36.79
C ALA A 363 -11.91 -27.54 36.74
N THR A 364 -12.26 -28.05 35.58
CA THR A 364 -13.45 -28.89 35.37
C THR A 364 -13.19 -30.40 35.63
N THR A 365 -12.02 -30.90 35.24
CA THR A 365 -11.72 -32.34 35.29
C THR A 365 -10.71 -32.72 36.36
N GLY A 366 -9.91 -31.78 36.87
CA GLY A 366 -8.78 -32.05 37.79
C GLY A 366 -7.61 -32.77 37.12
N ALA A 367 -7.64 -32.98 35.79
CA ALA A 367 -6.65 -33.80 35.11
C ALA A 367 -5.34 -33.05 34.92
N SER A 368 -4.24 -33.48 35.57
CA SER A 368 -2.90 -32.90 35.43
C SER A 368 -2.38 -32.96 33.97
N LEU A 369 -2.92 -33.84 33.14
CA LEU A 369 -2.60 -33.95 31.72
C LEU A 369 -2.92 -32.65 30.96
N SER A 370 -3.96 -31.93 31.37
CA SER A 370 -4.30 -30.63 30.76
C SER A 370 -3.21 -29.59 30.95
N ILE A 371 -2.55 -29.58 32.12
CA ILE A 371 -1.43 -28.67 32.41
C ILE A 371 -0.23 -29.02 31.52
N LEU A 372 0.10 -30.30 31.39
CA LEU A 372 1.21 -30.75 30.55
C LEU A 372 0.99 -30.40 29.08
N LEU A 373 -0.19 -30.71 28.54
CA LEU A 373 -0.54 -30.43 27.15
C LEU A 373 -0.65 -28.91 26.89
N GLY A 374 -1.24 -28.15 27.82
CA GLY A 374 -1.32 -26.69 27.73
C GLY A 374 0.05 -26.02 27.71
N PHE A 375 0.95 -26.46 28.64
CA PHE A 375 2.33 -25.97 28.65
C PHE A 375 3.06 -26.31 27.33
N ALA A 376 2.96 -27.56 26.85
CA ALA A 376 3.55 -27.96 25.57
C ALA A 376 2.98 -27.20 24.38
N ALA A 377 1.67 -26.88 24.38
CA ALA A 377 1.03 -26.07 23.33
C ALA A 377 1.54 -24.62 23.35
N ILE A 378 1.68 -24.01 24.52
CA ILE A 378 2.24 -22.66 24.70
C ILE A 378 3.68 -22.62 24.18
N VAL A 379 4.55 -23.50 24.68
CA VAL A 379 5.96 -23.57 24.28
C VAL A 379 6.08 -23.84 22.78
N GLY A 380 5.33 -24.79 22.25
CA GLY A 380 5.32 -25.10 20.82
C GLY A 380 4.88 -23.91 19.96
N SER A 381 3.86 -23.16 20.40
CA SER A 381 3.38 -21.96 19.70
C SER A 381 4.42 -20.84 19.67
N PHE A 382 5.13 -20.62 20.79
CA PHE A 382 6.23 -19.65 20.86
C PHE A 382 7.40 -20.06 19.96
N LEU A 383 7.87 -21.29 20.08
CA LEU A 383 8.98 -21.80 19.28
C LEU A 383 8.65 -21.86 17.80
N ASN A 384 7.41 -22.24 17.44
CA ASN A 384 6.97 -22.21 16.02
C ASN A 384 7.04 -20.80 15.45
N SER A 385 6.64 -19.79 16.19
CA SER A 385 6.70 -18.39 15.77
C SER A 385 8.14 -17.87 15.72
N TYR A 386 8.94 -18.11 16.75
CA TYR A 386 10.35 -17.72 16.82
C TYR A 386 11.19 -18.34 15.68
N THR A 387 11.00 -19.64 15.46
CA THR A 387 11.76 -20.35 14.43
C THR A 387 11.31 -20.00 13.01
N ALA A 388 10.05 -19.54 12.79
CA ALA A 388 9.57 -19.16 11.47
C ALA A 388 10.39 -18.02 10.87
N ASP A 389 10.62 -16.94 11.62
CA ASP A 389 11.37 -15.78 11.16
C ASP A 389 12.84 -16.13 10.90
N LYS A 390 13.44 -16.94 11.79
CA LYS A 390 14.83 -17.39 11.63
C LYS A 390 15.00 -18.37 10.47
N TYR A 391 14.05 -19.29 10.30
CA TYR A 391 14.04 -20.24 9.20
C TYR A 391 13.94 -19.56 7.84
N ASP A 392 13.05 -18.57 7.73
CA ASP A 392 12.91 -17.79 6.48
C ASP A 392 14.21 -17.06 6.14
N GLY A 393 14.89 -16.46 7.12
CA GLY A 393 16.19 -15.81 6.91
C GLY A 393 17.28 -16.76 6.43
N LEU A 394 17.37 -17.97 7.04
CA LEU A 394 18.37 -18.99 6.66
C LEU A 394 18.10 -19.63 5.30
N MET A 395 16.82 -19.80 4.96
CA MET A 395 16.38 -20.57 3.79
C MET A 395 15.95 -19.71 2.59
N ALA A 396 15.83 -18.40 2.74
CA ALA A 396 15.38 -17.50 1.68
C ALA A 396 16.17 -17.63 0.38
N GLN A 397 17.48 -17.89 0.46
CA GLN A 397 18.35 -18.08 -0.70
C GLN A 397 18.35 -19.51 -1.24
N ARG A 398 18.04 -20.52 -0.41
CA ARG A 398 18.17 -21.95 -0.74
C ARG A 398 16.89 -22.60 -1.20
N LEU A 399 15.74 -22.01 -0.87
CA LEU A 399 14.41 -22.58 -1.10
C LEU A 399 13.59 -21.79 -2.13
N GLN A 400 14.21 -21.29 -3.19
CA GLN A 400 13.50 -20.64 -4.29
C GLN A 400 12.47 -21.62 -4.89
N GLY A 401 11.19 -21.32 -4.73
CA GLY A 401 10.08 -22.03 -5.39
C GLY A 401 9.34 -23.09 -4.58
N ALA A 402 9.71 -23.40 -3.34
CA ALA A 402 8.94 -24.34 -2.52
C ALA A 402 7.78 -23.64 -1.79
N SER A 403 6.55 -23.99 -2.16
CA SER A 403 5.34 -23.62 -1.40
C SER A 403 5.31 -24.39 -0.09
N TYR A 404 5.44 -23.67 1.05
CA TYR A 404 5.33 -24.28 2.37
C TYR A 404 3.94 -24.06 2.97
N PHE A 405 3.35 -25.12 3.46
CA PHE A 405 2.18 -25.03 4.32
C PHE A 405 2.62 -24.42 5.66
N ARG A 406 2.27 -23.17 5.91
CA ARG A 406 2.52 -22.50 7.18
C ARG A 406 1.34 -22.68 8.12
N LEU A 407 1.57 -23.33 9.23
CA LEU A 407 0.64 -23.32 10.36
C LEU A 407 0.80 -21.99 11.12
N GLY A 408 0.12 -20.96 10.62
CA GLY A 408 0.13 -19.62 11.19
C GLY A 408 -0.71 -19.49 12.46
N ARG A 409 -0.70 -18.29 13.03
CA ARG A 409 -1.56 -17.94 14.18
C ARG A 409 -3.04 -18.09 13.84
N ASP A 410 -3.43 -17.76 12.63
CA ASP A 410 -4.81 -17.88 12.15
C ASP A 410 -5.39 -19.28 12.30
N VAL A 411 -4.61 -20.31 11.96
CA VAL A 411 -5.02 -21.72 12.13
C VAL A 411 -5.10 -22.08 13.63
N ARG A 412 -4.13 -21.64 14.44
CA ARG A 412 -4.16 -21.91 15.89
C ARG A 412 -5.40 -21.33 16.57
N VAL A 413 -5.70 -20.04 16.33
CA VAL A 413 -6.86 -19.39 16.91
C VAL A 413 -8.16 -20.04 16.43
N PHE A 414 -8.24 -20.42 15.16
CA PHE A 414 -9.38 -21.13 14.63
C PHE A 414 -9.57 -22.52 15.27
N VAL A 415 -8.49 -23.26 15.51
CA VAL A 415 -8.52 -24.55 16.24
C VAL A 415 -8.96 -24.34 17.70
N ILE A 416 -8.51 -23.28 18.37
CA ILE A 416 -8.98 -22.88 19.70
C ILE A 416 -10.48 -22.61 19.69
N PHE A 417 -10.97 -21.84 18.72
CA PHE A 417 -12.38 -21.54 18.53
C PHE A 417 -13.22 -22.82 18.36
N LEU A 418 -12.82 -23.70 17.46
CA LEU A 418 -13.53 -24.97 17.21
C LEU A 418 -13.52 -25.86 18.45
N GLY A 419 -12.38 -25.96 19.13
CA GLY A 419 -12.23 -26.74 20.34
C GLY A 419 -13.10 -26.23 21.50
N ALA A 420 -13.19 -24.91 21.66
CA ALA A 420 -14.05 -24.30 22.67
C ALA A 420 -15.54 -24.50 22.37
N ILE A 421 -15.97 -24.35 21.12
CA ILE A 421 -17.38 -24.57 20.74
C ILE A 421 -17.79 -26.03 20.79
N SER A 422 -16.89 -26.93 20.40
CA SER A 422 -17.18 -28.39 20.47
C SER A 422 -16.97 -29.00 21.86
N ASN A 423 -16.53 -28.21 22.84
CA ASN A 423 -16.16 -28.68 24.19
C ASN A 423 -15.08 -29.79 24.19
N GLN A 424 -14.14 -29.71 23.21
CA GLN A 424 -13.07 -30.68 23.03
C GLN A 424 -11.71 -30.08 23.44
N VAL A 425 -11.64 -29.57 24.67
CA VAL A 425 -10.50 -28.75 25.13
C VAL A 425 -9.21 -29.57 25.20
N LEU A 426 -9.24 -30.74 25.81
CA LEU A 426 -8.06 -31.59 25.97
C LEU A 426 -7.48 -32.05 24.64
N PHE A 427 -8.36 -32.45 23.70
CA PHE A 427 -8.00 -32.80 22.33
C PHE A 427 -7.35 -31.60 21.60
N THR A 428 -7.92 -30.42 21.76
CA THR A 428 -7.42 -29.17 21.15
C THR A 428 -6.02 -28.83 21.65
N LEU A 429 -5.78 -28.87 22.94
CA LEU A 429 -4.45 -28.66 23.54
C LEU A 429 -3.44 -29.69 23.03
N GLY A 430 -3.80 -30.97 23.00
CA GLY A 430 -2.97 -32.04 22.48
C GLY A 430 -2.63 -31.87 20.99
N LEU A 431 -3.62 -31.52 20.17
CA LEU A 431 -3.45 -31.27 18.75
C LEU A 431 -2.48 -30.11 18.51
N ILE A 432 -2.68 -28.95 19.17
CA ILE A 432 -1.80 -27.78 19.04
C ILE A 432 -0.38 -28.11 19.52
N ALA A 433 -0.26 -28.78 20.67
CA ALA A 433 1.04 -29.20 21.20
C ALA A 433 1.78 -30.11 20.21
N LEU A 434 1.13 -31.12 19.67
CA LEU A 434 1.72 -32.05 18.70
C LEU A 434 2.15 -31.35 17.44
N VAL A 435 1.23 -30.60 16.81
CA VAL A 435 1.46 -29.98 15.48
C VAL A 435 2.54 -28.89 15.55
N MET A 436 2.49 -28.02 16.58
CA MET A 436 3.46 -26.92 16.68
C MET A 436 4.88 -27.43 16.97
N ASN A 437 5.02 -28.38 17.90
CA ASN A 437 6.34 -28.92 18.22
C ASN A 437 6.90 -29.81 17.09
N SER A 438 6.05 -30.55 16.37
CA SER A 438 6.46 -31.33 15.19
C SER A 438 7.00 -30.45 14.09
N GLU A 439 6.37 -29.28 13.85
CA GLU A 439 6.84 -28.32 12.87
C GLU A 439 8.20 -27.69 13.27
N VAL A 440 8.41 -27.40 14.55
CA VAL A 440 9.71 -26.93 15.04
C VAL A 440 10.79 -27.99 14.81
N VAL A 441 10.53 -29.24 15.14
CA VAL A 441 11.47 -30.37 14.91
C VAL A 441 11.76 -30.52 13.41
N ARG A 442 10.73 -30.47 12.57
CA ARG A 442 10.89 -30.52 11.11
C ARG A 442 11.85 -29.42 10.61
N ARG A 443 11.68 -28.19 11.08
CA ARG A 443 12.56 -27.06 10.69
C ARG A 443 14.01 -27.30 11.13
N ILE A 444 14.22 -27.78 12.34
CA ILE A 444 15.57 -28.11 12.83
C ILE A 444 16.23 -29.15 11.92
N ILE A 445 15.51 -30.23 11.57
CA ILE A 445 16.04 -31.30 10.70
C ILE A 445 16.37 -30.75 9.31
N VAL A 446 15.49 -29.91 8.74
CA VAL A 446 15.72 -29.32 7.39
C VAL A 446 16.94 -28.40 7.42
N CYS A 447 17.09 -27.56 8.45
CA CYS A 447 18.24 -26.66 8.58
C CYS A 447 19.55 -27.47 8.74
N ALA A 448 19.56 -28.49 9.61
CA ALA A 448 20.74 -29.33 9.80
C ALA A 448 21.19 -30.04 8.50
N ARG A 449 20.22 -30.56 7.73
CA ARG A 449 20.52 -31.18 6.41
C ARG A 449 21.01 -30.20 5.34
N ALA A 450 20.64 -28.93 5.46
CA ALA A 450 21.05 -27.90 4.51
C ALA A 450 22.47 -27.38 4.78
N GLU A 451 23.01 -27.54 5.99
CA GLU A 451 24.40 -27.23 6.31
C GLU A 451 25.37 -28.31 5.82
N THR A 452 24.89 -29.55 5.69
CA THR A 452 25.72 -30.72 5.27
C THR A 452 25.83 -30.88 3.74
N LYS A 453 25.16 -30.04 2.98
CA LYS A 453 25.27 -29.93 1.51
C LYS A 453 25.96 -28.62 1.11
#